data_17f5be934b68b8062105aa2016ec20d2
#
_entry.id   17f5be934b68b8062105aa2016ec20d2
#
_cell.length_a   1.000
_cell.length_b   1.000
_cell.length_c   1.000
_cell.angle_alpha   90.00
_cell.angle_beta   90.00
_cell.angle_gamma   90.00
#
_symmetry.space_group_name_H-M   'P 1'
#
loop_
_entity.id
_entity.type
_entity.pdbx_description
1 polymer ?
#
loop_
_entity_poly.entity_id
_entity_poly.type
_entity_poly.pdbx_seq_one_letter_code
_entity_poly.pdbx_strand_id
1 'polypeptide(L)'
;MKFGRWILCIAAAVPLLAAADDAPPPPPEGVWTGKGQAGYVSSKGNTDSKSANVALDMALIEGPWKHAFHLGGLYGQSAGVVSAERWDTAWQSNHDLTANVFAFGGLRYQHDMFSGFQYQASGTAGLGYKIFDTNATKLSAQIGVGYLRLRPEDLTLGPSGGVSSRTLEPAEGSAVGTFGATYSQALSSTTTLSDKLLVESGSTDTLITNALALAVKISTKLALSVGYNIQDNTKPPASLKKLDTLETVNLVYSF
;
A
#
# COMPACT_ATOMS: atom_id res chain seq x y z
N MET A 1 -18.93 -13.39 26.52
CA MET A 1 -18.33 -14.44 25.68
C MET A 1 -17.36 -13.75 24.76
N LYS A 2 -16.04 -13.93 24.97
CA LYS A 2 -14.98 -13.31 24.20
C LYS A 2 -14.71 -14.20 22.98
N PHE A 3 -15.16 -13.77 21.80
CA PHE A 3 -14.75 -14.40 20.53
C PHE A 3 -13.36 -13.87 20.17
N GLY A 4 -12.35 -14.71 20.34
CA GLY A 4 -11.01 -14.46 19.82
C GLY A 4 -11.06 -14.39 18.29
N ARG A 5 -10.78 -13.22 17.73
CA ARG A 5 -10.62 -13.04 16.28
C ARG A 5 -9.24 -13.55 15.90
N TRP A 6 -9.21 -14.76 15.35
CA TRP A 6 -8.04 -15.30 14.68
C TRP A 6 -7.87 -14.53 13.36
N ILE A 7 -6.79 -13.79 13.23
CA ILE A 7 -6.33 -13.31 11.93
C ILE A 7 -5.84 -14.57 11.22
N LEU A 8 -6.67 -15.10 10.32
CA LEU A 8 -6.30 -16.19 9.44
C LEU A 8 -5.36 -15.59 8.38
N CYS A 9 -4.05 -15.64 8.63
CA CYS A 9 -3.09 -15.56 7.55
C CYS A 9 -3.34 -16.79 6.68
N ILE A 10 -4.10 -16.62 5.60
CA ILE A 10 -4.24 -17.62 4.57
C ILE A 10 -2.89 -17.63 3.84
N ALA A 11 -1.95 -18.41 4.35
CA ALA A 11 -0.86 -18.92 3.54
C ALA A 11 -1.51 -19.86 2.52
N ALA A 12 -1.96 -19.30 1.41
CA ALA A 12 -2.38 -20.10 0.27
C ALA A 12 -1.15 -20.85 -0.21
N ALA A 13 -1.05 -22.12 0.17
CA ALA A 13 -0.14 -23.07 -0.45
C ALA A 13 -0.63 -23.24 -1.91
N VAL A 14 -0.17 -22.36 -2.79
CA VAL A 14 -0.37 -22.51 -4.23
C VAL A 14 0.57 -23.63 -4.68
N PRO A 15 0.06 -24.72 -5.29
CA PRO A 15 0.92 -25.72 -5.85
C PRO A 15 1.84 -25.08 -6.89
N LEU A 16 3.14 -25.36 -6.80
CA LEU A 16 4.13 -25.00 -7.81
C LEU A 16 3.79 -25.77 -9.10
N LEU A 17 2.86 -25.26 -9.89
CA LEU A 17 2.76 -25.60 -11.28
C LEU A 17 3.85 -24.80 -11.99
N ALA A 18 4.88 -25.49 -12.42
CA ALA A 18 5.92 -24.97 -13.29
C ALA A 18 5.27 -24.49 -14.59
N ALA A 19 4.85 -23.23 -14.64
CA ALA A 19 4.58 -22.55 -15.90
C ALA A 19 5.92 -21.99 -16.38
N ALA A 20 6.54 -22.75 -17.26
CA ALA A 20 7.77 -22.38 -17.93
C ALA A 20 7.51 -21.28 -18.96
N ASP A 21 8.49 -20.42 -19.10
CA ASP A 21 8.96 -19.70 -20.29
C ASP A 21 8.29 -18.41 -20.78
N ASP A 22 7.17 -17.91 -20.26
CA ASP A 22 6.58 -16.64 -20.75
C ASP A 22 6.62 -15.47 -19.73
N ALA A 23 7.56 -15.47 -18.81
CA ALA A 23 7.69 -14.36 -17.89
C ALA A 23 8.21 -13.11 -18.62
N PRO A 24 7.65 -11.92 -18.35
CA PRO A 24 8.14 -10.70 -18.95
C PRO A 24 9.64 -10.50 -18.67
N PRO A 25 10.41 -9.96 -19.62
CA PRO A 25 11.82 -9.71 -19.40
C PRO A 25 12.02 -8.80 -18.18
N PRO A 26 13.16 -8.91 -17.49
CA PRO A 26 13.47 -8.01 -16.38
C PRO A 26 13.45 -6.55 -16.87
N PRO A 27 13.09 -5.59 -15.99
CA PRO A 27 13.11 -4.18 -16.35
C PRO A 27 14.48 -3.77 -16.86
N PRO A 28 14.55 -2.92 -17.91
CA PRO A 28 15.82 -2.44 -18.44
C PRO A 28 16.59 -1.65 -17.38
N GLU A 29 17.91 -1.84 -17.35
CA GLU A 29 18.81 -1.10 -16.44
C GLU A 29 18.95 0.35 -16.86
N GLY A 30 19.01 1.28 -15.88
CA GLY A 30 19.17 2.72 -16.12
C GLY A 30 17.93 3.41 -16.70
N VAL A 31 16.79 2.73 -16.78
CA VAL A 31 15.56 3.29 -17.33
C VAL A 31 14.46 3.27 -16.26
N TRP A 32 13.74 4.38 -16.12
CA TRP A 32 12.53 4.42 -15.32
C TRP A 32 11.44 3.59 -15.98
N THR A 33 10.93 2.64 -15.21
CA THR A 33 9.75 1.87 -15.58
C THR A 33 8.66 2.15 -14.58
N GLY A 34 7.41 2.03 -14.98
CA GLY A 34 6.36 2.32 -14.03
C GLY A 34 4.97 1.95 -14.53
N LYS A 35 4.02 2.21 -13.65
CA LYS A 35 2.60 2.09 -13.93
C LYS A 35 1.82 3.23 -13.30
N GLY A 36 0.98 3.85 -14.10
CA GLY A 36 -0.09 4.73 -13.63
C GLY A 36 -1.39 3.93 -13.55
N GLN A 37 -2.20 4.18 -12.53
CA GLN A 37 -3.50 3.54 -12.39
C GLN A 37 -4.55 4.57 -11.97
N ALA A 38 -5.77 4.38 -12.48
CA ALA A 38 -6.92 5.23 -12.17
C ALA A 38 -8.18 4.39 -12.08
N GLY A 39 -9.02 4.70 -11.10
CA GLY A 39 -10.34 4.13 -10.91
C GLY A 39 -11.36 5.20 -10.60
N TYR A 40 -12.59 5.02 -11.09
CA TYR A 40 -13.72 5.90 -10.81
C TYR A 40 -15.00 5.11 -10.69
N VAL A 41 -15.76 5.39 -9.65
CA VAL A 41 -17.10 4.83 -9.44
C VAL A 41 -18.07 5.97 -9.15
N SER A 42 -19.24 5.90 -9.75
CA SER A 42 -20.34 6.84 -9.47
C SER A 42 -21.66 6.06 -9.41
N SER A 43 -22.42 6.28 -8.35
CA SER A 43 -23.77 5.78 -8.18
C SER A 43 -24.72 6.96 -8.01
N LYS A 44 -25.86 6.92 -8.67
CA LYS A 44 -26.94 7.91 -8.55
C LYS A 44 -28.28 7.20 -8.36
N GLY A 45 -29.12 7.75 -7.52
CA GLY A 45 -30.45 7.20 -7.25
C GLY A 45 -30.83 7.39 -5.79
N ASN A 46 -31.22 6.31 -5.11
CA ASN A 46 -31.54 6.36 -3.67
C ASN A 46 -30.32 6.74 -2.81
N THR A 47 -29.10 6.54 -3.35
CA THR A 47 -27.86 6.99 -2.74
C THR A 47 -26.97 7.59 -3.83
N ASP A 48 -26.57 8.85 -3.66
CA ASP A 48 -25.59 9.48 -4.52
C ASP A 48 -24.20 9.30 -3.92
N SER A 49 -23.31 8.58 -4.61
CA SER A 49 -21.92 8.42 -4.21
C SER A 49 -20.98 8.53 -5.41
N LYS A 50 -19.78 9.04 -5.14
CA LYS A 50 -18.70 9.13 -6.11
C LYS A 50 -17.40 8.79 -5.41
N SER A 51 -16.54 8.03 -6.07
CA SER A 51 -15.15 7.84 -5.63
C SER A 51 -14.22 7.83 -6.82
N ALA A 52 -13.03 8.36 -6.61
CA ALA A 52 -11.95 8.36 -7.58
C ALA A 52 -10.65 8.01 -6.84
N ASN A 53 -9.84 7.17 -7.45
CA ASN A 53 -8.49 6.90 -6.97
C ASN A 53 -7.51 6.94 -8.13
N VAL A 54 -6.30 7.40 -7.83
CA VAL A 54 -5.17 7.42 -8.76
C VAL A 54 -3.93 6.93 -8.04
N ALA A 55 -3.02 6.27 -8.75
CA ALA A 55 -1.70 6.01 -8.23
C ALA A 55 -0.66 5.96 -9.35
N LEU A 56 0.58 6.26 -8.99
CA LEU A 56 1.76 6.18 -9.82
C LEU A 56 2.82 5.40 -9.05
N ASP A 57 3.27 4.29 -9.61
CA ASP A 57 4.39 3.52 -9.11
C ASP A 57 5.51 3.57 -10.16
N MET A 58 6.72 3.93 -9.75
CA MET A 58 7.89 3.96 -10.63
C MET A 58 9.04 3.21 -9.97
N ALA A 59 9.89 2.62 -10.80
CA ALA A 59 11.10 1.96 -10.37
C ALA A 59 12.25 2.24 -11.34
N LEU A 60 13.45 2.38 -10.77
CA LEU A 60 14.71 2.51 -11.49
C LEU A 60 15.67 1.45 -10.94
N ILE A 61 16.33 0.73 -11.84
CA ILE A 61 17.37 -0.26 -11.50
C ILE A 61 18.69 0.24 -12.07
N GLU A 62 19.69 0.40 -11.22
CA GLU A 62 21.04 0.84 -11.58
C GLU A 62 22.08 -0.04 -10.85
N GLY A 63 22.62 -1.03 -11.55
CA GLY A 63 23.53 -2.02 -10.96
C GLY A 63 22.91 -2.68 -9.73
N PRO A 64 23.57 -2.60 -8.55
CA PRO A 64 23.04 -3.20 -7.32
C PRO A 64 21.90 -2.38 -6.68
N TRP A 65 21.56 -1.21 -7.22
CA TRP A 65 20.55 -0.33 -6.68
C TRP A 65 19.20 -0.53 -7.34
N LYS A 66 18.15 -0.52 -6.55
CA LYS A 66 16.77 -0.43 -6.99
C LYS A 66 16.07 0.67 -6.21
N HIS A 67 15.62 1.71 -6.92
CA HIS A 67 14.81 2.78 -6.39
C HIS A 67 13.36 2.57 -6.76
N ALA A 68 12.46 2.74 -5.81
CA ALA A 68 11.02 2.66 -6.01
C ALA A 68 10.37 3.93 -5.47
N PHE A 69 9.45 4.48 -6.24
CA PHE A 69 8.66 5.66 -5.88
C PHE A 69 7.18 5.33 -6.01
N HIS A 70 6.39 5.76 -5.06
CA HIS A 70 4.94 5.66 -5.05
C HIS A 70 4.30 7.02 -4.79
N LEU A 71 3.20 7.30 -5.48
CA LEU A 71 2.29 8.41 -5.22
C LEU A 71 0.86 7.89 -5.36
N GLY A 72 0.02 8.11 -4.35
CA GLY A 72 -1.37 7.69 -4.31
C GLY A 72 -2.31 8.84 -3.99
N GLY A 73 -3.55 8.76 -4.46
CA GLY A 73 -4.62 9.68 -4.13
C GLY A 73 -5.98 8.99 -4.15
N LEU A 74 -6.82 9.32 -3.18
CA LEU A 74 -8.20 8.83 -3.04
C LEU A 74 -9.10 10.01 -2.71
N TYR A 75 -10.22 10.12 -3.41
CA TYR A 75 -11.30 11.04 -3.10
C TYR A 75 -12.63 10.31 -3.11
N GLY A 76 -13.48 10.58 -2.14
CA GLY A 76 -14.82 10.01 -2.02
C GLY A 76 -15.85 11.03 -1.53
N GLN A 77 -17.07 10.91 -2.03
CA GLN A 77 -18.20 11.73 -1.63
C GLN A 77 -19.46 10.85 -1.54
N SER A 78 -20.25 11.07 -0.50
CA SER A 78 -21.55 10.40 -0.33
C SER A 78 -22.60 11.44 0.06
N ALA A 79 -23.75 11.43 -0.62
CA ALA A 79 -24.86 12.39 -0.42
C ALA A 79 -24.40 13.86 -0.41
N GLY A 80 -23.43 14.23 -1.27
CA GLY A 80 -22.88 15.58 -1.35
C GLY A 80 -21.82 15.93 -0.29
N VAL A 81 -21.51 15.02 0.63
CA VAL A 81 -20.52 15.21 1.70
C VAL A 81 -19.27 14.42 1.39
N VAL A 82 -18.09 15.04 1.53
CA VAL A 82 -16.80 14.35 1.39
C VAL A 82 -16.69 13.28 2.46
N SER A 83 -16.41 12.05 2.06
CA SER A 83 -16.33 10.87 2.91
C SER A 83 -14.95 10.19 2.89
N ALA A 84 -14.10 10.54 1.94
CA ALA A 84 -12.70 10.12 1.87
C ALA A 84 -11.89 11.17 1.12
N GLU A 85 -10.75 11.54 1.68
CA GLU A 85 -9.76 12.40 1.03
C GLU A 85 -8.38 12.04 1.60
N ARG A 86 -7.57 11.37 0.77
CA ARG A 86 -6.24 10.90 1.16
C ARG A 86 -5.26 11.07 0.00
N TRP A 87 -4.04 11.39 0.33
CA TRP A 87 -2.90 11.21 -0.57
C TRP A 87 -1.69 10.69 0.21
N ASP A 88 -0.87 9.93 -0.46
CA ASP A 88 0.33 9.36 0.12
C ASP A 88 1.45 9.29 -0.90
N THR A 89 2.67 9.31 -0.39
CA THR A 89 3.88 9.14 -1.18
C THR A 89 4.89 8.32 -0.40
N ALA A 90 5.67 7.52 -1.13
CA ALA A 90 6.75 6.74 -0.56
C ALA A 90 7.93 6.66 -1.53
N TRP A 91 9.12 6.61 -0.97
CA TRP A 91 10.35 6.29 -1.68
C TRP A 91 11.11 5.24 -0.90
N GLN A 92 11.57 4.19 -1.59
CA GLN A 92 12.44 3.16 -1.04
C GLN A 92 13.60 2.91 -2.00
N SER A 93 14.81 2.88 -1.44
CA SER A 93 16.02 2.47 -2.12
C SER A 93 16.54 1.19 -1.52
N ASN A 94 16.79 0.19 -2.35
CA ASN A 94 17.39 -1.08 -1.98
C ASN A 94 18.78 -1.17 -2.62
N HIS A 95 19.76 -1.66 -1.88
CA HIS A 95 21.09 -1.98 -2.36
C HIS A 95 21.36 -3.47 -2.16
N ASP A 96 21.58 -4.20 -3.22
CA ASP A 96 21.86 -5.62 -3.16
C ASP A 96 23.29 -5.84 -2.58
N LEU A 97 23.37 -6.48 -1.42
CA LEU A 97 24.63 -6.85 -0.76
C LEU A 97 25.14 -8.20 -1.26
N THR A 98 24.20 -9.09 -1.58
CA THR A 98 24.44 -10.40 -2.19
C THR A 98 23.30 -10.70 -3.16
N ALA A 99 23.30 -11.85 -3.82
CA ALA A 99 22.21 -12.28 -4.68
C ALA A 99 20.84 -12.28 -3.96
N ASN A 100 20.83 -12.58 -2.66
CA ASN A 100 19.59 -12.73 -1.91
C ASN A 100 19.38 -11.69 -0.79
N VAL A 101 20.47 -11.05 -0.31
CA VAL A 101 20.40 -10.08 0.80
C VAL A 101 20.52 -8.67 0.25
N PHE A 102 19.67 -7.76 0.71
CA PHE A 102 19.74 -6.34 0.40
C PHE A 102 19.60 -5.48 1.66
N ALA A 103 20.24 -4.32 1.64
CA ALA A 103 19.96 -3.23 2.57
C ALA A 103 18.90 -2.33 1.97
N PHE A 104 18.06 -1.73 2.80
CA PHE A 104 17.09 -0.75 2.34
C PHE A 104 17.04 0.50 3.22
N GLY A 105 16.64 1.61 2.59
CA GLY A 105 16.23 2.84 3.25
C GLY A 105 14.97 3.37 2.57
N GLY A 106 14.04 3.89 3.37
CA GLY A 106 12.76 4.36 2.84
C GLY A 106 12.19 5.55 3.61
N LEU A 107 11.41 6.33 2.90
CA LEU A 107 10.62 7.45 3.41
C LEU A 107 9.17 7.26 2.99
N ARG A 108 8.24 7.55 3.89
CA ARG A 108 6.81 7.52 3.63
C ARG A 108 6.15 8.76 4.24
N TYR A 109 5.19 9.30 3.53
CA TYR A 109 4.31 10.36 4.01
C TYR A 109 2.88 10.05 3.59
N GLN A 110 1.93 10.24 4.51
CA GLN A 110 0.50 10.08 4.27
C GLN A 110 -0.25 11.23 4.91
N HIS A 111 -1.20 11.78 4.18
CA HIS A 111 -2.21 12.71 4.65
C HIS A 111 -3.57 12.10 4.36
N ASP A 112 -4.37 11.89 5.41
CA ASP A 112 -5.72 11.32 5.31
C ASP A 112 -6.65 12.09 6.23
N MET A 113 -7.57 12.82 5.62
CA MET A 113 -8.49 13.72 6.34
C MET A 113 -9.49 13.00 7.24
N PHE A 114 -9.56 11.68 7.19
CA PHE A 114 -10.53 10.88 7.96
C PHE A 114 -9.87 9.87 8.89
N SER A 115 -8.55 9.82 8.93
CA SER A 115 -7.78 8.88 9.77
C SER A 115 -7.59 9.35 11.23
N GLY A 116 -7.96 10.61 11.54
CA GLY A 116 -7.65 11.23 12.84
C GLY A 116 -6.20 11.66 12.99
N PHE A 117 -5.46 11.71 11.88
CA PHE A 117 -4.11 12.24 11.83
C PHE A 117 -3.99 13.25 10.70
N GLN A 118 -3.54 14.48 11.02
CA GLN A 118 -3.25 15.46 9.99
C GLN A 118 -2.20 14.95 9.01
N TYR A 119 -1.19 14.24 9.51
CA TYR A 119 -0.21 13.52 8.72
C TYR A 119 0.46 12.39 9.50
N GLN A 120 0.99 11.44 8.76
CA GLN A 120 1.91 10.41 9.24
C GLN A 120 3.12 10.39 8.31
N ALA A 121 4.33 10.49 8.88
CA ALA A 121 5.58 10.45 8.13
C ALA A 121 6.54 9.47 8.82
N SER A 122 7.16 8.58 8.06
CA SER A 122 8.16 7.65 8.59
C SER A 122 9.42 7.62 7.73
N GLY A 123 10.56 7.44 8.40
CA GLY A 123 11.83 7.10 7.79
C GLY A 123 12.33 5.79 8.38
N THR A 124 12.68 4.83 7.53
CA THR A 124 13.02 3.46 7.93
C THR A 124 14.29 2.98 7.22
N ALA A 125 15.05 2.12 7.87
CA ALA A 125 16.20 1.45 7.26
C ALA A 125 16.35 0.04 7.85
N GLY A 126 16.92 -0.88 7.09
CA GLY A 126 17.07 -2.25 7.53
C GLY A 126 17.67 -3.18 6.48
N LEU A 127 17.42 -4.45 6.67
CA LEU A 127 17.86 -5.52 5.79
C LEU A 127 16.68 -6.31 5.28
N GLY A 128 16.81 -6.83 4.07
CA GLY A 128 15.82 -7.70 3.46
C GLY A 128 16.45 -8.92 2.83
N TYR A 129 15.62 -9.92 2.57
CA TYR A 129 16.00 -11.19 1.97
C TYR A 129 15.02 -11.53 0.83
N LYS A 130 15.57 -11.85 -0.34
CA LYS A 130 14.83 -12.36 -1.50
C LYS A 130 14.67 -13.87 -1.31
N ILE A 131 13.48 -14.31 -0.92
CA ILE A 131 13.16 -15.72 -0.66
C ILE A 131 12.97 -16.44 -1.99
N PHE A 132 12.25 -15.82 -2.92
CA PHE A 132 12.12 -16.22 -4.30
C PHE A 132 12.36 -15.01 -5.21
N ASP A 133 13.22 -15.16 -6.20
CA ASP A 133 13.48 -14.14 -7.22
C ASP A 133 13.57 -14.82 -8.60
N THR A 134 12.45 -15.39 -9.02
CA THR A 134 12.29 -16.00 -10.34
C THR A 134 11.44 -15.08 -11.22
N ASN A 135 11.39 -15.39 -12.51
CA ASN A 135 10.54 -14.65 -13.43
C ASN A 135 9.04 -14.82 -13.10
N ALA A 136 8.62 -15.98 -12.63
CA ALA A 136 7.22 -16.28 -12.31
C ALA A 136 6.83 -15.86 -10.89
N THR A 137 7.75 -16.02 -9.91
CA THR A 137 7.47 -15.81 -8.50
C THR A 137 8.55 -14.94 -7.88
N LYS A 138 8.14 -13.87 -7.23
CA LYS A 138 9.00 -13.01 -6.43
C LYS A 138 8.43 -12.93 -5.02
N LEU A 139 9.25 -13.20 -4.03
CA LEU A 139 8.91 -13.05 -2.62
C LEU A 139 10.12 -12.50 -1.89
N SER A 140 9.95 -11.39 -1.23
CA SER A 140 10.97 -10.81 -0.34
C SER A 140 10.34 -10.46 1.00
N ALA A 141 11.15 -10.57 2.05
CA ALA A 141 10.82 -10.07 3.37
C ALA A 141 11.92 -9.13 3.84
N GLN A 142 11.56 -8.13 4.64
CA GLN A 142 12.48 -7.14 5.18
C GLN A 142 12.14 -6.82 6.63
N ILE A 143 13.17 -6.55 7.44
CA ILE A 143 13.04 -6.08 8.80
C ILE A 143 13.90 -4.83 8.97
N GLY A 144 13.44 -3.91 9.79
CA GLY A 144 14.17 -2.68 9.99
C GLY A 144 13.72 -1.93 11.23
N VAL A 145 14.35 -0.79 11.40
CA VAL A 145 14.02 0.19 12.43
C VAL A 145 13.81 1.54 11.76
N GLY A 146 13.09 2.39 12.42
CA GLY A 146 12.81 3.72 11.89
C GLY A 146 12.28 4.68 12.94
N TYR A 147 11.84 5.82 12.46
CA TYR A 147 11.19 6.83 13.24
C TYR A 147 9.88 7.24 12.55
N LEU A 148 8.78 7.12 13.28
CA LEU A 148 7.46 7.58 12.87
C LEU A 148 7.15 8.92 13.55
N ARG A 149 6.72 9.89 12.78
CA ARG A 149 6.16 11.15 13.25
C ARG A 149 4.75 11.28 12.75
N LEU A 150 3.83 11.58 13.66
CA LEU A 150 2.43 11.78 13.34
C LEU A 150 1.90 13.00 14.08
N ARG A 151 0.83 13.57 13.57
CA ARG A 151 0.12 14.65 14.25
C ARG A 151 -1.34 14.26 14.39
N PRO A 152 -1.78 13.89 15.63
CA PRO A 152 -3.17 13.56 15.87
C PRO A 152 -4.08 14.77 15.66
N GLU A 153 -5.33 14.50 15.29
CA GLU A 153 -6.39 15.50 15.26
C GLU A 153 -7.71 14.91 15.77
N ASP A 154 -8.42 15.69 16.57
CA ASP A 154 -9.77 15.37 17.00
C ASP A 154 -10.76 15.85 15.94
N LEU A 155 -11.55 14.90 15.42
CA LEU A 155 -12.57 15.17 14.42
C LEU A 155 -13.95 15.26 15.07
N THR A 156 -14.64 16.37 14.85
CA THR A 156 -16.06 16.50 15.16
C THR A 156 -16.88 16.27 13.90
N LEU A 157 -17.75 15.29 13.91
CA LEU A 157 -18.64 15.01 12.80
C LEU A 157 -19.92 15.83 12.92
N GLY A 158 -20.35 16.44 11.82
CA GLY A 158 -21.63 17.12 11.72
C GLY A 158 -22.80 16.12 11.56
N PRO A 159 -24.05 16.61 11.57
CA PRO A 159 -25.25 15.78 11.45
C PRO A 159 -25.33 14.94 10.15
N SER A 160 -24.65 15.39 9.09
CA SER A 160 -24.55 14.69 7.80
C SER A 160 -23.42 13.66 7.74
N GLY A 161 -22.64 13.46 8.83
CA GLY A 161 -21.50 12.57 8.88
C GLY A 161 -20.21 13.14 8.30
N GLY A 162 -20.24 14.35 7.75
CA GLY A 162 -19.01 15.06 7.32
C GLY A 162 -18.29 15.70 8.50
N VAL A 163 -17.00 15.96 8.32
CA VAL A 163 -16.17 16.65 9.34
C VAL A 163 -16.61 18.11 9.44
N SER A 164 -17.07 18.54 10.62
CA SER A 164 -17.52 19.91 10.89
C SER A 164 -16.43 20.77 11.53
N SER A 165 -15.54 20.17 12.32
CA SER A 165 -14.37 20.85 12.88
C SER A 165 -13.21 19.88 13.11
N ARG A 166 -12.00 20.43 13.19
CA ARG A 166 -10.74 19.73 13.44
C ARG A 166 -9.96 20.48 14.51
N THR A 167 -9.53 19.78 15.54
CA THR A 167 -8.64 20.33 16.56
C THR A 167 -7.31 19.58 16.47
N LEU A 168 -6.24 20.31 16.18
CA LEU A 168 -4.92 19.73 16.04
C LEU A 168 -4.27 19.53 17.40
N GLU A 169 -3.77 18.32 17.64
CA GLU A 169 -2.97 17.98 18.80
C GLU A 169 -1.46 18.20 18.53
N PRO A 170 -0.63 18.25 19.57
CA PRO A 170 0.83 18.30 19.40
C PRO A 170 1.32 17.11 18.57
N ALA A 171 2.30 17.37 17.69
CA ALA A 171 2.91 16.30 16.90
C ALA A 171 3.71 15.35 17.82
N GLU A 172 3.51 14.05 17.61
CA GLU A 172 4.19 12.99 18.34
C GLU A 172 5.17 12.25 17.44
N GLY A 173 6.17 11.61 18.06
CA GLY A 173 7.12 10.79 17.34
C GLY A 173 7.64 9.66 18.19
N SER A 174 7.88 8.50 17.56
CA SER A 174 8.41 7.32 18.23
C SER A 174 9.33 6.53 17.33
N ALA A 175 10.29 5.83 17.94
CA ALA A 175 11.03 4.78 17.27
C ALA A 175 10.07 3.63 16.94
N VAL A 176 10.21 3.05 15.75
CA VAL A 176 9.41 1.92 15.28
C VAL A 176 10.29 0.78 14.80
N GLY A 177 9.89 -0.45 15.11
CA GLY A 177 10.33 -1.65 14.42
C GLY A 177 9.47 -1.85 13.19
N THR A 178 10.06 -2.28 12.07
CA THR A 178 9.33 -2.49 10.82
C THR A 178 9.52 -3.92 10.32
N PHE A 179 8.44 -4.48 9.77
CA PHE A 179 8.45 -5.72 9.00
C PHE A 179 7.71 -5.48 7.70
N GLY A 180 8.30 -5.88 6.58
CA GLY A 180 7.70 -5.81 5.27
C GLY A 180 7.78 -7.15 4.55
N ALA A 181 6.75 -7.48 3.76
CA ALA A 181 6.78 -8.59 2.82
C ALA A 181 6.19 -8.14 1.48
N THR A 182 6.83 -8.53 0.39
CA THR A 182 6.34 -8.25 -0.96
C THR A 182 6.31 -9.55 -1.74
N TYR A 183 5.13 -9.88 -2.24
CA TYR A 183 4.89 -11.06 -3.08
C TYR A 183 4.37 -10.65 -4.44
N SER A 184 4.80 -11.34 -5.48
CA SER A 184 4.27 -11.23 -6.84
C SER A 184 4.36 -12.57 -7.53
N GLN A 185 3.25 -12.99 -8.15
CA GLN A 185 3.13 -14.26 -8.86
C GLN A 185 2.50 -14.03 -10.23
N ALA A 186 3.19 -14.40 -11.29
CA ALA A 186 2.59 -14.56 -12.61
C ALA A 186 1.74 -15.84 -12.61
N LEU A 187 0.42 -15.70 -12.57
CA LEU A 187 -0.53 -16.83 -12.64
C LEU A 187 -0.69 -17.34 -14.07
N SER A 188 -0.50 -16.45 -15.05
CA SER A 188 -0.46 -16.73 -16.48
C SER A 188 0.37 -15.64 -17.19
N SER A 189 0.52 -15.74 -18.52
CA SER A 189 1.18 -14.69 -19.33
C SER A 189 0.48 -13.33 -19.25
N THR A 190 -0.80 -13.30 -18.87
CA THR A 190 -1.61 -12.08 -18.78
C THR A 190 -2.02 -11.72 -17.36
N THR A 191 -1.95 -12.64 -16.40
CA THR A 191 -2.53 -12.46 -15.06
C THR A 191 -1.44 -12.48 -14.00
N THR A 192 -1.38 -11.44 -13.16
CA THR A 192 -0.43 -11.32 -12.05
C THR A 192 -1.18 -11.05 -10.75
N LEU A 193 -0.86 -11.83 -9.72
CA LEU A 193 -1.26 -11.59 -8.33
C LEU A 193 -0.09 -10.90 -7.62
N SER A 194 -0.38 -9.87 -6.84
CA SER A 194 0.61 -9.17 -6.01
C SER A 194 0.06 -8.89 -4.62
N ASP A 195 0.91 -8.94 -3.62
CA ASP A 195 0.60 -8.61 -2.24
C ASP A 195 1.75 -7.86 -1.58
N LYS A 196 1.44 -6.80 -0.85
CA LYS A 196 2.39 -6.03 -0.06
C LYS A 196 1.89 -5.92 1.36
N LEU A 197 2.68 -6.36 2.31
CA LEU A 197 2.45 -6.20 3.74
C LEU A 197 3.51 -5.26 4.32
N LEU A 198 3.08 -4.30 5.13
CA LEU A 198 3.95 -3.47 5.96
C LEU A 198 3.38 -3.42 7.38
N VAL A 199 4.22 -3.67 8.36
CA VAL A 199 3.95 -3.51 9.78
C VAL A 199 4.94 -2.51 10.34
N GLU A 200 4.44 -1.44 10.94
CA GLU A 200 5.24 -0.44 11.67
C GLU A 200 4.77 -0.47 13.13
N SER A 201 5.61 -0.97 14.04
CA SER A 201 5.27 -1.13 15.45
C SER A 201 6.13 -0.23 16.32
N GLY A 202 5.50 0.73 16.96
CA GLY A 202 6.10 1.65 17.92
C GLY A 202 5.62 1.40 19.36
N SER A 203 6.09 2.21 20.28
CA SER A 203 5.67 2.13 21.69
C SER A 203 4.21 2.56 21.91
N THR A 204 3.69 3.43 21.07
CA THR A 204 2.36 4.01 21.20
C THR A 204 1.33 3.29 20.37
N ASP A 205 1.68 2.83 19.17
CA ASP A 205 0.76 2.27 18.18
C ASP A 205 1.45 1.26 17.26
N THR A 206 0.65 0.41 16.62
CA THR A 206 1.08 -0.47 15.52
C THR A 206 0.16 -0.24 14.33
N LEU A 207 0.76 0.15 13.22
CA LEU A 207 0.10 0.29 11.93
C LEU A 207 0.42 -0.92 11.06
N ILE A 208 -0.62 -1.57 10.56
CA ILE A 208 -0.52 -2.68 9.61
C ILE A 208 -1.19 -2.26 8.31
N THR A 209 -0.47 -2.31 7.21
CA THR A 209 -1.05 -2.09 5.88
C THR A 209 -0.82 -3.32 5.02
N ASN A 210 -1.87 -3.73 4.30
CA ASN A 210 -1.79 -4.81 3.34
C ASN A 210 -2.48 -4.39 2.04
N ALA A 211 -1.85 -4.65 0.91
CA ALA A 211 -2.36 -4.32 -0.41
C ALA A 211 -2.26 -5.53 -1.32
N LEU A 212 -3.39 -6.22 -1.48
CA LEU A 212 -3.57 -7.34 -2.40
C LEU A 212 -4.14 -6.83 -3.73
N ALA A 213 -3.58 -7.26 -4.86
CA ALA A 213 -4.11 -6.91 -6.17
C ALA A 213 -3.97 -8.06 -7.18
N LEU A 214 -5.01 -8.21 -8.01
CA LEU A 214 -5.02 -9.09 -9.18
C LEU A 214 -5.11 -8.23 -10.43
N ALA A 215 -4.10 -8.30 -11.29
CA ALA A 215 -4.04 -7.55 -12.54
C ALA A 215 -4.13 -8.48 -13.75
N VAL A 216 -4.97 -8.12 -14.72
CA VAL A 216 -5.13 -8.86 -15.98
C VAL A 216 -4.78 -7.94 -17.15
N LYS A 217 -3.77 -8.28 -17.92
CA LYS A 217 -3.36 -7.54 -19.13
C LYS A 217 -4.45 -7.60 -20.20
N ILE A 218 -4.82 -6.44 -20.73
CA ILE A 218 -5.71 -6.28 -21.88
C ILE A 218 -4.86 -6.08 -23.15
N SER A 219 -3.71 -5.42 -23.01
CA SER A 219 -2.72 -5.22 -24.07
C SER A 219 -1.31 -5.19 -23.48
N THR A 220 -0.30 -4.93 -24.29
CA THR A 220 1.10 -4.80 -23.84
C THR A 220 1.30 -3.69 -22.80
N LYS A 221 0.49 -2.65 -22.81
CA LYS A 221 0.60 -1.48 -21.93
C LYS A 221 -0.59 -1.28 -20.99
N LEU A 222 -1.73 -1.96 -21.25
CA LEU A 222 -2.95 -1.78 -20.49
C LEU A 222 -3.33 -3.04 -19.74
N ALA A 223 -3.74 -2.89 -18.49
CA ALA A 223 -4.30 -3.94 -17.66
C ALA A 223 -5.52 -3.43 -16.87
N LEU A 224 -6.41 -4.36 -16.49
CA LEU A 224 -7.42 -4.15 -15.47
C LEU A 224 -6.91 -4.73 -14.16
N SER A 225 -7.04 -3.99 -13.05
CA SER A 225 -6.63 -4.43 -11.72
C SER A 225 -7.78 -4.34 -10.74
N VAL A 226 -7.97 -5.41 -9.96
CA VAL A 226 -8.85 -5.42 -8.79
C VAL A 226 -7.96 -5.47 -7.56
N GLY A 227 -8.15 -4.53 -6.64
CA GLY A 227 -7.35 -4.39 -5.43
C GLY A 227 -8.19 -4.45 -4.16
N TYR A 228 -7.62 -5.00 -3.09
CA TYR A 228 -8.15 -5.01 -1.75
C TYR A 228 -7.07 -4.52 -0.79
N ASN A 229 -7.31 -3.35 -0.21
CA ASN A 229 -6.35 -2.71 0.68
C ASN A 229 -6.92 -2.72 2.10
N ILE A 230 -6.07 -3.01 3.07
CA ILE A 230 -6.38 -3.02 4.49
C ILE A 230 -5.41 -2.05 5.18
N GLN A 231 -5.94 -1.22 6.06
CA GLN A 231 -5.15 -0.45 7.02
C GLN A 231 -5.73 -0.70 8.41
N ASP A 232 -4.93 -1.29 9.30
CA ASP A 232 -5.30 -1.54 10.70
C ASP A 232 -4.37 -0.72 11.58
N ASN A 233 -4.97 0.19 12.35
CA ASN A 233 -4.32 0.97 13.37
C ASN A 233 -4.77 0.43 14.74
N THR A 234 -3.85 -0.07 15.54
CA THR A 234 -4.19 -0.74 16.81
C THR A 234 -4.72 0.24 17.85
N LYS A 235 -4.31 1.52 17.77
CA LYS A 235 -4.73 2.60 18.68
C LYS A 235 -5.13 3.87 17.92
N PRO A 236 -6.23 3.84 17.17
CA PRO A 236 -6.72 5.04 16.49
C PRO A 236 -7.20 6.07 17.51
N PRO A 237 -7.27 7.36 17.14
CA PRO A 237 -7.93 8.37 17.94
C PRO A 237 -9.36 7.98 18.36
N ALA A 238 -9.83 8.54 19.47
CA ALA A 238 -11.18 8.25 19.98
C ALA A 238 -12.24 8.50 18.90
N SER A 239 -13.26 7.67 18.84
CA SER A 239 -14.34 7.69 17.85
C SER A 239 -14.03 7.09 16.46
N LEU A 240 -12.78 6.76 16.14
CA LEU A 240 -12.43 6.17 14.85
C LEU A 240 -12.33 4.63 14.91
N LYS A 241 -12.53 4.00 13.75
CA LYS A 241 -12.38 2.54 13.62
C LYS A 241 -10.90 2.18 13.52
N LYS A 242 -10.56 0.96 14.00
CA LYS A 242 -9.20 0.42 13.87
C LYS A 242 -8.88 -0.04 12.46
N LEU A 243 -9.89 -0.57 11.78
CA LEU A 243 -9.75 -1.23 10.49
C LEU A 243 -10.45 -0.43 9.41
N ASP A 244 -9.69 -0.01 8.43
CA ASP A 244 -10.16 0.56 7.17
C ASP A 244 -9.89 -0.42 6.03
N THR A 245 -10.84 -0.55 5.13
CA THR A 245 -10.74 -1.37 3.94
C THR A 245 -11.12 -0.56 2.70
N LEU A 246 -10.39 -0.77 1.62
CA LEU A 246 -10.64 -0.12 0.34
C LEU A 246 -10.57 -1.15 -0.78
N GLU A 247 -11.69 -1.35 -1.46
CA GLU A 247 -11.76 -2.13 -2.69
C GLU A 247 -11.62 -1.21 -3.89
N THR A 248 -10.81 -1.60 -4.87
CA THR A 248 -10.55 -0.78 -6.05
C THR A 248 -10.67 -1.59 -7.33
N VAL A 249 -11.17 -0.94 -8.39
CA VAL A 249 -11.10 -1.45 -9.77
C VAL A 249 -10.45 -0.36 -10.60
N ASN A 250 -9.29 -0.65 -11.17
CA ASN A 250 -8.43 0.33 -11.82
C ASN A 250 -8.08 -0.09 -13.25
N LEU A 251 -8.05 0.88 -14.15
CA LEU A 251 -7.31 0.77 -15.40
C LEU A 251 -5.84 1.12 -15.09
N VAL A 252 -4.94 0.26 -15.53
CA VAL A 252 -3.49 0.37 -15.30
C VAL A 252 -2.79 0.55 -16.64
N TYR A 253 -1.96 1.59 -16.74
CA TYR A 253 -1.07 1.84 -17.88
C TYR A 253 0.38 1.64 -17.45
N SER A 254 1.12 0.79 -18.18
CA SER A 254 2.54 0.50 -17.94
C SER A 254 3.43 1.19 -18.99
N PHE A 255 4.54 1.77 -18.58
CA PHE A 255 5.49 2.49 -19.42
C PHE A 255 6.94 2.17 -19.04
#